data_7f35f0cd9488ec6374c10b2d11c1ca2f
#
_entry.id   7f35f0cd9488ec6374c10b2d11c1ca2f
#
_cell.length_a   1.000
_cell.length_b   1.000
_cell.length_c   1.000
_cell.angle_alpha   90.00
_cell.angle_beta   90.00
_cell.angle_gamma   90.00
#
_symmetry.space_group_name_H-M   'P 1'
#
loop_
_entity.id
_entity.type
_entity.pdbx_description
1 polymer ?
#
loop_
_entity_poly.entity_id
_entity_poly.type
_entity_poly.pdbx_seq_one_letter_code
_entity_poly.pdbx_strand_id
1 'polypeptide(L)'
;MANKKRGYYTLKIGGKNRTMHFSMNFWSNFTDELKVPLDKLGELFDNGVSLSTIRTLVYSAILAYDQEEGNDIDYNIYKVGMWLEDFTADELNNVVNVMMDSRILGNDLN
;
A
#
# COMPACT_ATOMS: atom_id res chain seq x y z
N MET A 1 -0.81 -17.45 7.52
CA MET A 1 0.10 -17.78 7.94
C MET A 1 0.58 -17.21 9.06
N ALA A 2 0.90 -17.90 9.68
CA ALA A 2 1.17 -17.52 10.86
C ALA A 2 2.15 -16.55 10.93
N ASN A 3 3.06 -16.52 10.06
CA ASN A 3 3.97 -15.65 10.27
C ASN A 3 3.84 -14.52 9.54
N LYS A 4 2.76 -13.85 9.57
CA LYS A 4 2.69 -12.66 9.06
C LYS A 4 3.61 -11.79 9.69
N LYS A 5 4.65 -11.41 9.07
CA LYS A 5 5.50 -10.40 9.55
C LYS A 5 4.77 -9.12 9.48
N ARG A 6 5.07 -8.24 10.42
CA ARG A 6 4.47 -6.94 10.43
C ARG A 6 4.71 -6.26 9.12
N GLY A 7 3.67 -5.75 8.55
CA GLY A 7 3.75 -4.98 7.33
C GLY A 7 3.63 -5.77 6.05
N TYR A 8 3.55 -7.10 6.13
CA TYR A 8 3.37 -7.91 4.92
C TYR A 8 1.91 -8.30 4.75
N TYR A 9 1.43 -8.24 3.53
CA TYR A 9 0.03 -8.59 3.26
C TYR A 9 -0.09 -9.09 1.82
N THR A 10 -0.54 -10.31 1.64
CA THR A 10 -0.64 -10.92 0.32
C THR A 10 -2.11 -11.07 -0.07
N LEU A 11 -2.42 -10.63 -1.28
CA LEU A 11 -3.76 -10.74 -1.81
C LEU A 11 -3.69 -11.14 -3.27
N LYS A 12 -4.81 -11.64 -3.77
CA LYS A 12 -4.90 -11.90 -5.20
C LYS A 12 -5.29 -10.59 -5.86
N ILE A 13 -4.40 -10.04 -6.67
CA ILE A 13 -4.60 -8.78 -7.33
C ILE A 13 -4.17 -8.93 -8.78
N GLY A 14 -5.05 -8.59 -9.70
CA GLY A 14 -4.71 -8.67 -11.11
C GLY A 14 -4.47 -10.09 -11.59
N GLY A 15 -5.17 -11.05 -11.01
CA GLY A 15 -5.12 -12.42 -11.47
C GLY A 15 -4.06 -13.29 -10.83
N LYS A 16 -3.25 -12.75 -9.96
CA LYS A 16 -2.27 -13.58 -9.26
C LYS A 16 -2.01 -13.03 -7.88
N ASN A 17 -1.44 -13.84 -7.01
CA ASN A 17 -1.11 -13.39 -5.66
C ASN A 17 0.04 -12.42 -5.72
N ARG A 18 -0.13 -11.29 -5.06
CA ARG A 18 0.91 -10.28 -4.96
C ARG A 18 1.04 -9.89 -3.51
N THR A 19 2.26 -9.60 -3.11
CA THR A 19 2.55 -9.23 -1.73
C THR A 19 2.80 -7.73 -1.65
N MET A 20 2.19 -7.12 -0.65
CA MET A 20 2.46 -5.74 -0.30
C MET A 20 3.35 -5.73 0.92
N HIS A 21 4.33 -4.85 0.94
CA HIS A 21 5.18 -4.72 2.12
C HIS A 21 5.18 -3.26 2.53
N PHE A 22 4.60 -2.98 3.67
CA PHE A 22 4.50 -1.61 4.17
C PHE A 22 5.78 -1.28 4.94
N SER A 23 6.87 -1.24 4.22
CA SER A 23 8.20 -0.97 4.74
C SER A 23 8.54 0.50 4.57
N MET A 24 9.72 0.89 4.95
CA MET A 24 10.19 2.25 4.69
C MET A 24 10.20 2.53 3.19
N ASN A 25 10.49 1.52 2.37
CA ASN A 25 10.45 1.69 0.93
C ASN A 25 9.04 1.99 0.44
N PHE A 26 8.03 1.39 1.09
CA PHE A 26 6.65 1.73 0.80
C PHE A 26 6.39 3.20 1.07
N TRP A 27 6.80 3.68 2.24
CA TRP A 27 6.55 5.07 2.61
C TRP A 27 7.24 6.03 1.66
N SER A 28 8.44 5.67 1.22
CA SER A 28 9.17 6.47 0.26
C SER A 28 8.42 6.53 -1.07
N ASN A 29 7.97 5.38 -1.57
CA ASN A 29 7.23 5.33 -2.82
C ASN A 29 5.91 6.09 -2.72
N PHE A 30 5.24 5.93 -1.60
CA PHE A 30 3.92 6.52 -1.38
C PHE A 30 3.98 8.04 -1.33
N THR A 31 4.92 8.58 -0.56
CA THR A 31 5.07 10.03 -0.45
C THR A 31 5.57 10.64 -1.75
N ASP A 32 6.43 9.93 -2.47
CA ASP A 32 6.90 10.42 -3.76
C ASP A 32 5.76 10.48 -4.76
N GLU A 33 4.93 9.46 -4.80
CA GLU A 33 3.85 9.41 -5.77
C GLU A 33 2.80 10.48 -5.47
N LEU A 34 2.51 10.71 -4.20
CA LEU A 34 1.54 11.71 -3.82
C LEU A 34 2.11 13.10 -3.73
N LYS A 35 3.43 13.20 -3.71
CA LYS A 35 4.13 14.47 -3.55
C LYS A 35 3.70 15.18 -2.26
N VAL A 36 3.63 14.37 -1.19
CA VAL A 36 3.21 14.87 0.11
C VAL A 36 4.34 14.62 1.10
N PRO A 37 4.74 15.63 1.85
CA PRO A 37 5.81 15.43 2.83
C PRO A 37 5.34 14.56 3.98
N LEU A 38 6.27 13.94 4.65
CA LEU A 38 6.00 12.99 5.71
C LEU A 38 5.11 13.58 6.81
N ASP A 39 5.33 14.83 7.17
CA ASP A 39 4.59 15.44 8.25
C ASP A 39 3.15 15.79 7.88
N LYS A 40 2.78 15.58 6.63
CA LYS A 40 1.40 15.80 6.20
C LYS A 40 0.63 14.52 5.99
N LEU A 41 1.27 13.37 6.22
CA LEU A 41 0.63 12.10 5.95
C LEU A 41 -0.63 11.87 6.77
N GLY A 42 -0.61 12.30 8.03
CA GLY A 42 -1.78 12.09 8.87
C GLY A 42 -3.02 12.75 8.32
N GLU A 43 -2.85 13.88 7.66
CA GLU A 43 -3.99 14.61 7.13
C GLU A 43 -4.69 13.88 6.00
N LEU A 44 -3.98 12.98 5.32
CA LEU A 44 -4.59 12.24 4.23
C LEU A 44 -5.68 11.30 4.72
N PHE A 45 -5.62 10.91 5.97
CA PHE A 45 -6.53 9.92 6.50
C PHE A 45 -7.54 10.50 7.48
N ASP A 46 -7.50 11.80 7.73
CA ASP A 46 -8.36 12.41 8.72
C ASP A 46 -9.84 12.42 8.32
N ASN A 47 -10.11 12.63 7.06
CA ASN A 47 -11.49 12.75 6.60
C ASN A 47 -11.87 11.60 5.68
N GLY A 48 -11.27 10.45 5.92
CA GLY A 48 -11.50 9.29 5.06
C GLY A 48 -10.45 9.24 3.97
N VAL A 49 -10.39 8.12 3.30
CA VAL A 49 -9.33 7.88 2.33
C VAL A 49 -9.96 7.85 0.94
N SER A 50 -9.47 8.69 0.05
CA SER A 50 -10.00 8.73 -1.31
C SER A 50 -9.56 7.50 -2.08
N LEU A 51 -10.29 7.18 -3.14
CA LEU A 51 -9.92 6.04 -3.99
C LEU A 51 -8.56 6.26 -4.63
N SER A 52 -8.25 7.50 -4.96
CA SER A 52 -6.95 7.82 -5.54
C SER A 52 -5.82 7.51 -4.55
N THR A 53 -6.04 7.83 -3.28
CA THR A 53 -5.06 7.52 -2.25
C THR A 53 -4.91 6.02 -2.07
N ILE A 54 -6.01 5.28 -2.09
CA ILE A 54 -5.95 3.82 -1.95
C ILE A 54 -5.20 3.21 -3.13
N ARG A 55 -5.45 3.67 -4.34
CA ARG A 55 -4.74 3.19 -5.52
C ARG A 55 -3.24 3.40 -5.37
N THR A 56 -2.86 4.59 -4.95
CA THR A 56 -1.44 4.92 -4.76
C THR A 56 -0.83 4.07 -3.66
N LEU A 57 -1.60 3.84 -2.60
CA LEU A 57 -1.15 3.04 -1.48
C LEU A 57 -0.87 1.60 -1.92
N VAL A 58 -1.79 0.99 -2.63
CA VAL A 58 -1.62 -0.39 -3.06
C VAL A 58 -0.45 -0.50 -4.04
N TYR A 59 -0.39 0.42 -4.99
CA TYR A 59 0.72 0.43 -5.96
C TYR A 59 2.06 0.56 -5.25
N SER A 60 2.16 1.49 -4.31
CA SER A 60 3.42 1.74 -3.61
C SER A 60 3.86 0.55 -2.79
N ALA A 61 2.91 -0.18 -2.20
CA ALA A 61 3.23 -1.32 -1.36
C ALA A 61 3.66 -2.54 -2.19
N ILE A 62 2.99 -2.78 -3.30
CA ILE A 62 3.39 -3.88 -4.20
C ILE A 62 4.76 -3.56 -4.79
N LEU A 63 4.95 -2.31 -5.19
CA LEU A 63 6.21 -1.88 -5.76
C LEU A 63 7.35 -2.04 -4.78
N ALA A 64 7.12 -1.66 -3.51
CA ALA A 64 8.16 -1.79 -2.49
C ALA A 64 8.60 -3.24 -2.36
N TYR A 65 7.65 -4.16 -2.29
CA TYR A 65 7.97 -5.56 -2.16
C TYR A 65 8.77 -6.05 -3.37
N ASP A 66 8.30 -5.74 -4.57
CA ASP A 66 8.96 -6.21 -5.79
C ASP A 66 10.36 -5.62 -5.92
N GLN A 67 10.54 -4.37 -5.54
CA GLN A 67 11.87 -3.76 -5.58
C GLN A 67 12.81 -4.43 -4.57
N GLU A 68 12.29 -4.73 -3.39
CA GLU A 68 13.10 -5.36 -2.35
C GLU A 68 13.51 -6.78 -2.74
N GLU A 69 12.65 -7.48 -3.47
CA GLU A 69 12.92 -8.86 -3.86
C GLU A 69 13.61 -8.97 -5.22
N GLY A 70 13.79 -7.86 -5.91
CA GLY A 70 14.41 -7.90 -7.22
C GLY A 70 13.53 -8.45 -8.32
N ASN A 71 12.22 -8.39 -8.12
CA ASN A 71 11.27 -8.88 -9.11
C ASN A 71 11.11 -7.87 -10.24
N ASP A 72 10.70 -8.34 -11.40
CA ASP A 72 10.43 -7.46 -12.53
C ASP A 72 9.20 -6.61 -12.25
N ILE A 73 9.25 -5.36 -12.66
CA ILE A 73 8.14 -4.44 -12.49
C ILE A 73 7.50 -4.24 -13.86
N ASP A 74 6.40 -4.95 -14.10
CA ASP A 74 5.75 -4.84 -15.40
C ASP A 74 4.36 -4.21 -15.28
N TYR A 75 4.16 -3.36 -14.31
CA TYR A 75 2.89 -2.67 -14.09
C TYR A 75 3.17 -1.23 -13.69
N ASN A 76 2.11 -0.43 -13.73
CA ASN A 76 2.19 0.96 -13.27
C ASN A 76 0.95 1.25 -12.43
N ILE A 77 0.84 2.47 -11.95
CA ILE A 77 -0.24 2.82 -11.04
C ILE A 77 -1.61 2.69 -11.72
N TYR A 78 -1.66 2.90 -13.02
CA TYR A 78 -2.93 2.81 -13.73
C TYR A 78 -3.37 1.36 -13.90
N LYS A 79 -2.41 0.46 -14.08
CA LYS A 79 -2.70 -0.94 -14.15
C LYS A 79 -3.24 -1.42 -12.79
N VAL A 80 -2.63 -0.96 -11.72
CA VAL A 80 -3.09 -1.29 -10.37
C VAL A 80 -4.51 -0.79 -10.18
N GLY A 81 -4.81 0.41 -10.66
CA GLY A 81 -6.16 0.94 -10.57
C GLY A 81 -7.18 0.03 -11.24
N MET A 82 -6.83 -0.53 -12.39
CA MET A 82 -7.70 -1.47 -13.07
C MET A 82 -7.91 -2.74 -12.25
N TRP A 83 -6.87 -3.22 -11.62
CA TRP A 83 -6.95 -4.43 -10.82
C TRP A 83 -7.86 -4.26 -9.60
N LEU A 84 -7.94 -3.03 -9.09
CA LEU A 84 -8.73 -2.78 -7.89
C LEU A 84 -10.23 -2.68 -8.17
N GLU A 85 -10.62 -2.67 -9.44
CA GLU A 85 -12.03 -2.59 -9.78
C GLU A 85 -12.85 -3.75 -9.22
N ASP A 86 -12.21 -4.89 -9.00
CA ASP A 86 -12.90 -6.06 -8.48
C ASP A 86 -12.93 -6.11 -6.96
N PHE A 87 -12.36 -5.13 -6.29
CA PHE A 87 -12.29 -5.16 -4.83
C PHE A 87 -13.54 -4.57 -4.23
N THR A 88 -13.98 -5.15 -3.12
CA THR A 88 -15.08 -4.57 -2.36
C THR A 88 -14.54 -3.47 -1.46
N ALA A 89 -15.43 -2.65 -0.93
CA ALA A 89 -15.03 -1.60 0.00
C ALA A 89 -14.36 -2.20 1.23
N ASP A 90 -14.84 -3.35 1.70
CA ASP A 90 -14.25 -4.00 2.86
C ASP A 90 -12.82 -4.44 2.57
N GLU A 91 -12.58 -4.96 1.38
CA GLU A 91 -11.23 -5.39 1.01
C GLU A 91 -10.28 -4.19 0.95
N LEU A 92 -10.74 -3.09 0.42
CA LEU A 92 -9.92 -1.89 0.35
C LEU A 92 -9.63 -1.34 1.76
N ASN A 93 -10.63 -1.37 2.63
CA ASN A 93 -10.44 -0.92 4.00
C ASN A 93 -9.45 -1.82 4.76
N ASN A 94 -9.44 -3.11 4.46
CA ASN A 94 -8.50 -4.01 5.10
C ASN A 94 -7.07 -3.67 4.74
N VAL A 95 -6.82 -3.26 3.50
CA VAL A 95 -5.48 -2.87 3.08
C VAL A 95 -5.03 -1.65 3.88
N VAL A 96 -5.92 -0.67 4.05
CA VAL A 96 -5.61 0.53 4.83
C VAL A 96 -5.30 0.14 6.27
N ASN A 97 -6.08 -0.77 6.84
CA ASN A 97 -5.87 -1.21 8.21
C ASN A 97 -4.51 -1.89 8.39
N VAL A 98 -4.12 -2.70 7.44
CA VAL A 98 -2.80 -3.37 7.51
C VAL A 98 -1.70 -2.33 7.46
N MET A 99 -1.84 -1.32 6.61
CA MET A 99 -0.87 -0.25 6.53
C MET A 99 -0.75 0.47 7.87
N MET A 100 -1.89 0.81 8.47
CA MET A 100 -1.87 1.53 9.74
C MET A 100 -1.26 0.69 10.85
N ASP A 101 -1.47 -0.63 10.80
CA ASP A 101 -0.91 -1.50 11.80
C ASP A 101 0.59 -1.71 11.64
N SER A 102 1.15 -1.36 10.52
CA SER A 102 2.57 -1.63 10.27
C SER A 102 3.47 -0.80 11.17
N ARG A 103 3.03 0.40 11.53
CA ARG A 103 3.79 1.27 12.42
C ARG A 103 5.24 1.37 12.03
N ILE A 104 5.47 1.42 10.71
CA ILE A 104 6.82 1.30 10.23
C ILE A 104 7.70 2.45 10.67
N LEU A 105 7.15 3.58 10.96
CA LEU A 105 7.93 4.73 11.36
C LEU A 105 8.19 4.75 12.87
N GLY A 106 7.87 3.66 13.56
CA GLY A 106 8.10 3.56 14.98
C GLY A 106 7.01 4.16 15.82
N ASN A 107 6.08 4.83 15.21
CA ASN A 107 4.99 5.47 15.88
C ASN A 107 3.76 5.23 15.10
N ASP A 108 2.64 5.42 15.72
CA ASP A 108 1.40 5.42 15.00
C ASP A 108 1.36 6.69 14.19
N LEU A 109 0.73 6.65 13.06
CA LEU A 109 0.59 7.84 12.27
C LEU A 109 -0.54 8.72 12.75
N ASN A 110 -1.21 8.30 13.77
CA ASN A 110 -2.26 9.14 14.34
C ASN A 110 -1.81 9.85 15.55
#